data_2232569248d18a3cdbebf7700e06837c
#
_entry.id   2232569248d18a3cdbebf7700e06837c
#
_cell.length_a   1.000
_cell.length_b   1.000
_cell.length_c   1.000
_cell.angle_alpha   90.00
_cell.angle_beta   90.00
_cell.angle_gamma   90.00
#
_symmetry.space_group_name_H-M   'P 1'
#
loop_
_entity.id
_entity.type
_entity.pdbx_description
1 polymer ?
#
loop_
_entity_poly.entity_id
_entity_poly.type
_entity_poly.pdbx_seq_one_letter_code
_entity_poly.pdbx_strand_id
1 'polypeptide(L)'
;MSHLSREELDLVNRTKKVIGQLESVERALNQHEPCAEVLHRLAAARGAINSLMAELMEDHIRNHMARHTKTSEEAAAGLIEIVRTYLR
;
A
#
# COMPACT_ATOMS: atom_id res chain seq x y z
N MET A 1 -8.25 5.74 -24.51
CA MET A 1 -7.52 4.74 -23.72
C MET A 1 -6.47 5.43 -22.87
N SER A 2 -6.48 5.20 -21.58
CA SER A 2 -5.47 5.80 -20.71
C SER A 2 -4.25 4.89 -20.67
N HIS A 3 -3.07 5.50 -20.72
CA HIS A 3 -1.81 4.80 -20.59
C HIS A 3 -1.28 5.04 -19.17
N LEU A 4 -1.00 3.97 -18.47
CA LEU A 4 -0.39 4.06 -17.16
C LEU A 4 1.12 4.28 -17.32
N SER A 5 1.70 5.13 -16.48
CA SER A 5 3.14 5.24 -16.37
C SER A 5 3.68 3.92 -15.80
N ARG A 6 5.00 3.72 -15.86
CA ARG A 6 5.63 2.54 -15.28
C ARG A 6 5.35 2.45 -13.78
N GLU A 7 5.41 3.56 -13.08
CA GLU A 7 5.15 3.63 -11.65
C GLU A 7 3.70 3.28 -11.33
N GLU A 8 2.76 3.81 -12.12
CA GLU A 8 1.34 3.52 -11.93
C GLU A 8 1.03 2.05 -12.21
N LEU A 9 1.64 1.48 -13.26
CA LEU A 9 1.48 0.06 -13.57
C LEU A 9 2.02 -0.81 -12.43
N ASP A 10 3.15 -0.43 -11.86
CA ASP A 10 3.75 -1.14 -10.74
C ASP A 10 2.83 -1.13 -9.52
N LEU A 11 2.21 0.01 -9.23
CA LEU A 11 1.22 0.14 -8.14
C LEU A 11 -0.01 -0.72 -8.39
N VAL A 12 -0.49 -0.77 -9.63
CA VAL A 12 -1.62 -1.63 -10.01
C VAL A 12 -1.24 -3.10 -9.79
N ASN A 13 -0.04 -3.51 -10.20
CA ASN A 13 0.41 -4.89 -10.00
C ASN A 13 0.54 -5.25 -8.53
N ARG A 14 1.01 -4.33 -7.71
CA ARG A 14 1.08 -4.52 -6.25
C ARG A 14 -0.31 -4.64 -5.64
N THR A 15 -1.26 -3.85 -6.15
CA THR A 15 -2.67 -3.94 -5.72
C THR A 15 -3.26 -5.30 -6.05
N LYS A 16 -2.99 -5.81 -7.25
CA LYS A 16 -3.43 -7.16 -7.65
C LYS A 16 -2.86 -8.23 -6.73
N LYS A 17 -1.62 -8.06 -6.29
CA LYS A 17 -1.00 -8.98 -5.34
C LYS A 17 -1.73 -8.98 -4.00
N VAL A 18 -2.12 -7.81 -3.50
CA VAL A 18 -2.92 -7.68 -2.27
C VAL A 18 -4.25 -8.42 -2.43
N ILE A 19 -4.93 -8.20 -3.55
CA ILE A 19 -6.21 -8.88 -3.85
C ILE A 19 -6.03 -10.39 -3.82
N GLY A 20 -4.98 -10.90 -4.48
CA GLY A 20 -4.67 -12.34 -4.48
C GLY A 20 -4.41 -12.90 -3.08
N GLN A 21 -3.72 -12.14 -2.23
CA GLN A 21 -3.47 -12.54 -0.85
C GLN A 21 -4.75 -12.59 -0.04
N LEU A 22 -5.67 -11.61 -0.23
CA LEU A 22 -6.96 -11.61 0.45
C LEU A 22 -7.85 -12.74 -0.04
N GLU A 23 -7.83 -13.05 -1.33
CA GLU A 23 -8.54 -14.20 -1.87
C GLU A 23 -8.04 -15.51 -1.27
N SER A 24 -6.74 -15.59 -1.00
CA SER A 24 -6.14 -16.75 -0.31
C SER A 24 -6.71 -16.91 1.10
N VAL A 25 -6.90 -15.79 1.82
CA VAL A 25 -7.53 -15.80 3.15
C VAL A 25 -8.97 -16.31 3.05
N GLU A 26 -9.72 -15.78 2.07
CA GLU A 26 -11.10 -16.19 1.85
C GLU A 26 -11.21 -17.68 1.56
N ARG A 27 -10.34 -18.22 0.70
CA ARG A 27 -10.31 -19.65 0.40
C ARG A 27 -10.02 -20.47 1.65
N ALA A 28 -9.07 -20.03 2.47
CA ALA A 28 -8.73 -20.75 3.69
C ALA A 28 -9.92 -20.82 4.66
N LEU A 29 -10.66 -19.73 4.79
CA LEU A 29 -11.87 -19.69 5.62
C LEU A 29 -12.95 -20.61 5.06
N ASN A 30 -13.20 -20.57 3.74
CA ASN A 30 -14.19 -21.41 3.09
C ASN A 30 -13.85 -22.90 3.17
N GLN A 31 -12.57 -23.22 3.21
CA GLN A 31 -12.10 -24.60 3.29
C GLN A 31 -11.92 -25.08 4.73
N HIS A 32 -12.29 -24.26 5.70
CA HIS A 32 -12.17 -24.58 7.12
C HIS A 32 -10.73 -24.93 7.51
N GLU A 33 -9.76 -24.23 6.94
CA GLU A 33 -8.36 -24.41 7.30
C GLU A 33 -8.12 -24.05 8.77
N PRO A 34 -7.11 -24.63 9.41
CA PRO A 34 -6.81 -24.27 10.80
C PRO A 34 -6.59 -22.78 10.98
N CYS A 35 -6.99 -22.25 12.12
CA CYS A 35 -6.86 -20.82 12.44
C CYS A 35 -5.42 -20.32 12.23
N ALA A 36 -4.42 -21.13 12.60
CA ALA A 36 -3.01 -20.76 12.40
C ALA A 36 -2.69 -20.53 10.92
N GLU A 37 -3.26 -21.34 10.02
CA GLU A 37 -3.05 -21.18 8.58
C GLU A 37 -3.74 -19.92 8.06
N VAL A 38 -4.95 -19.63 8.52
CA VAL A 38 -5.67 -18.41 8.16
C VAL A 38 -4.88 -17.18 8.59
N LEU A 39 -4.39 -17.19 9.83
CA LEU A 39 -3.55 -16.10 10.36
C LEU A 39 -2.26 -15.92 9.57
N HIS A 40 -1.64 -17.01 9.15
CA HIS A 40 -0.42 -16.97 8.34
C HIS A 40 -0.68 -16.27 7.00
N ARG A 41 -1.77 -16.63 6.32
CA ARG A 41 -2.15 -16.01 5.05
C ARG A 41 -2.56 -14.56 5.24
N LEU A 42 -3.23 -14.23 6.34
CA LEU A 42 -3.61 -12.86 6.65
C LEU A 42 -2.38 -12.00 6.93
N ALA A 43 -1.37 -12.54 7.60
CA ALA A 43 -0.11 -11.85 7.84
C ALA A 43 0.61 -11.54 6.52
N ALA A 44 0.55 -12.46 5.55
CA ALA A 44 1.11 -12.24 4.23
C ALA A 44 0.37 -11.10 3.51
N ALA A 45 -0.96 -11.06 3.61
CA ALA A 45 -1.78 -9.97 3.05
C ALA A 45 -1.41 -8.64 3.69
N ARG A 46 -1.23 -8.62 5.01
CA ARG A 46 -0.82 -7.41 5.74
C ARG A 46 0.53 -6.89 5.23
N GLY A 47 1.49 -7.80 5.03
CA GLY A 47 2.80 -7.43 4.48
C GLY A 47 2.70 -6.84 3.08
N ALA A 48 1.85 -7.40 2.23
CA ALA A 48 1.62 -6.88 0.88
C ALA A 48 0.97 -5.49 0.91
N ILE A 49 0.03 -5.27 1.84
CA ILE A 49 -0.62 -3.97 2.03
C ILE A 49 0.41 -2.95 2.52
N ASN A 50 1.26 -3.31 3.48
CA ASN A 50 2.29 -2.42 3.98
C ASN A 50 3.27 -2.02 2.87
N SER A 51 3.62 -2.95 2.00
CA SER A 51 4.49 -2.68 0.85
C SER A 51 3.84 -1.69 -0.12
N LEU A 52 2.55 -1.90 -0.44
CA LEU A 52 1.79 -0.99 -1.29
C LEU A 52 1.70 0.40 -0.67
N MET A 53 1.44 0.47 0.63
CA MET A 53 1.37 1.73 1.38
C MET A 53 2.69 2.50 1.28
N ALA A 54 3.81 1.81 1.49
CA ALA A 54 5.14 2.43 1.41
C ALA A 54 5.41 3.01 0.02
N GLU A 55 5.07 2.26 -1.03
CA GLU A 55 5.26 2.74 -2.41
C GLU A 55 4.38 3.95 -2.71
N LEU A 56 3.13 3.95 -2.25
CA LEU A 56 2.23 5.09 -2.45
C LEU A 56 2.70 6.32 -1.68
N MET A 57 3.20 6.14 -0.47
CA MET A 57 3.76 7.25 0.30
C MET A 57 4.98 7.84 -0.41
N GLU A 58 5.86 6.98 -0.93
CA GLU A 58 7.04 7.42 -1.65
C GLU A 58 6.64 8.20 -2.92
N ASP A 59 5.67 7.69 -3.66
CA ASP A 59 5.14 8.36 -4.85
C ASP A 59 4.55 9.72 -4.49
N HIS A 60 3.78 9.78 -3.41
CA HIS A 60 3.18 11.03 -2.93
C HIS A 60 4.25 12.06 -2.59
N ILE A 61 5.29 11.65 -1.89
CA ILE A 61 6.39 12.55 -1.52
C ILE A 61 7.12 13.06 -2.76
N ARG A 62 7.49 12.16 -3.67
CA ARG A 62 8.26 12.52 -4.86
C ARG A 62 7.47 13.34 -5.88
N ASN A 63 6.24 12.95 -6.13
CA ASN A 63 5.51 13.47 -7.28
C ASN A 63 4.42 14.47 -6.93
N HIS A 64 3.85 14.40 -5.73
CA HIS A 64 2.80 15.32 -5.31
C HIS A 64 3.32 16.42 -4.42
N MET A 65 4.01 16.08 -3.34
CA MET A 65 4.53 17.10 -2.42
C MET A 65 5.58 17.99 -3.08
N ALA A 66 6.50 17.39 -3.84
CA ALA A 66 7.56 18.14 -4.50
C ALA A 66 7.01 19.18 -5.49
N ARG A 67 5.84 18.91 -6.08
CA ARG A 67 5.21 19.82 -7.05
C ARG A 67 4.33 20.88 -6.39
N HIS A 68 3.78 20.61 -5.22
CA HIS A 68 2.77 21.44 -4.58
C HIS A 68 3.26 22.16 -3.34
N THR A 69 4.48 21.92 -2.90
CA THR A 69 5.06 22.64 -1.77
C THR A 69 6.05 23.69 -2.28
N LYS A 70 5.99 24.89 -1.70
CA LYS A 70 6.84 26.02 -2.08
C LYS A 70 7.92 26.31 -1.06
N THR A 71 7.76 25.82 0.16
CA THR A 71 8.69 26.09 1.25
C THR A 71 9.09 24.81 1.98
N SER A 72 10.22 24.87 2.68
CA SER A 72 10.65 23.77 3.54
C SER A 72 9.67 23.48 4.66
N GLU A 73 9.00 24.51 5.17
CA GLU A 73 8.00 24.36 6.22
C GLU A 73 6.79 23.60 5.73
N GLU A 74 6.32 23.88 4.51
CA GLU A 74 5.20 23.16 3.90
C GLU A 74 5.56 21.69 3.68
N ALA A 75 6.77 21.43 3.21
CA ALA A 75 7.25 20.07 3.01
C ALA A 75 7.30 19.30 4.34
N ALA A 76 7.82 19.91 5.38
CA ALA A 76 7.89 19.31 6.70
C ALA A 76 6.51 19.03 7.27
N ALA A 77 5.59 19.98 7.15
CA ALA A 77 4.21 19.82 7.61
C ALA A 77 3.52 18.65 6.89
N GLY A 78 3.70 18.54 5.58
CA GLY A 78 3.14 17.46 4.78
C GLY A 78 3.69 16.09 5.19
N LEU A 79 4.98 16.01 5.45
CA LEU A 79 5.61 14.76 5.91
C LEU A 79 5.10 14.36 7.30
N ILE A 80 4.98 15.32 8.20
CA ILE A 80 4.46 15.07 9.54
C ILE A 80 3.03 14.54 9.47
N GLU A 81 2.21 15.13 8.60
CA GLU A 81 0.84 14.68 8.41
C GLU A 81 0.79 13.21 7.94
N ILE A 82 1.65 12.83 6.99
CA ILE A 82 1.74 11.44 6.52
C ILE A 82 2.11 10.51 7.67
N VAL A 83 3.12 10.87 8.46
CA VAL A 83 3.55 10.05 9.59
C VAL A 83 2.42 9.87 10.60
N ARG A 84 1.73 10.95 10.94
CA ARG A 84 0.63 10.89 11.92
C ARG A 84 -0.58 10.11 11.41
N THR A 85 -0.86 10.20 10.12
CA THR A 85 -2.05 9.59 9.53
C THR A 85 -1.84 8.11 9.23
N TYR A 86 -0.70 7.73 8.66
CA TYR A 86 -0.50 6.40 8.08
C TYR A 86 0.50 5.51 8.82
N LEU A 87 1.35 6.07 9.67
CA LEU A 87 2.41 5.33 10.35
C LEU A 87 2.18 5.23 11.86
N ARG A 88 0.97 4.98 12.24
CA ARG A 88 0.60 4.75 13.63
C ARG A 88 0.99 3.36 14.10
#